data_2ff3a0f034f49a5146d3bec0ce4b7c1b
#
_entry.id   2ff3a0f034f49a5146d3bec0ce4b7c1b
#
_cell.length_a   1.000
_cell.length_b   1.000
_cell.length_c   1.000
_cell.angle_alpha   90.00
_cell.angle_beta   90.00
_cell.angle_gamma   90.00
#
_symmetry.space_group_name_H-M   'P 1'
#
loop_
_entity.id
_entity.type
_entity.pdbx_description
1 polymer ?
#
loop_
_entity_poly.entity_id
_entity_poly.type
_entity_poly.pdbx_seq_one_letter_code
_entity_poly.pdbx_strand_id
1 'polypeptide(L)'
;MAKKATYDNESISSLKGADRVRKRPGVIFGSDGLEGCEHAVFEILSNAIDEARGGHGKLITVTRFADRSIQVDDQGRGCPVDWNEKEGRYNWELVFCELYAGGKYDNENSENYEFSLGLNGLGSCATQYASRYMDVTVWRDGKEYRLHFERGEIAGKLEVSEQTGNKKRTGTTIRWLPDLD
;
A
#
# COMPACT_ATOMS: atom_id res chain seq x y z
N MET A 1 -7.18 2.82 43.50
CA MET A 1 -6.54 4.13 43.32
C MET A 1 -5.87 4.12 41.94
N ALA A 2 -6.36 4.93 40.98
CA ALA A 2 -5.72 5.02 39.68
C ALA A 2 -4.38 5.76 39.85
N LYS A 3 -3.29 5.13 39.37
CA LYS A 3 -1.98 5.79 39.30
C LYS A 3 -2.12 7.04 38.41
N LYS A 4 -1.88 8.20 38.99
CA LYS A 4 -1.74 9.47 38.25
C LYS A 4 -0.58 9.28 37.28
N ALA A 5 -0.85 9.33 35.97
CA ALA A 5 0.20 9.31 34.95
C ALA A 5 1.10 10.52 35.18
N THR A 6 2.37 10.30 35.52
CA THR A 6 3.36 11.35 35.60
C THR A 6 3.77 11.74 34.20
N TYR A 7 3.68 13.02 33.87
CA TYR A 7 4.20 13.57 32.61
C TYR A 7 5.67 13.91 32.80
N ASP A 8 6.54 12.97 32.46
CA ASP A 8 7.98 13.03 32.60
C ASP A 8 8.68 12.63 31.29
N ASN A 9 10.00 12.64 31.26
CA ASN A 9 10.79 12.31 30.07
C ASN A 9 10.53 10.87 29.56
N GLU A 10 10.15 9.95 30.44
CA GLU A 10 9.85 8.55 30.08
C GLU A 10 8.43 8.36 29.56
N SER A 11 7.56 9.35 29.75
CA SER A 11 6.17 9.33 29.27
C SER A 11 6.05 9.52 27.74
N ILE A 12 7.12 9.97 27.09
CA ILE A 12 7.18 10.20 25.64
C ILE A 12 7.73 8.94 24.96
N SER A 13 6.88 8.27 24.17
CA SER A 13 7.28 7.12 23.37
C SER A 13 7.01 7.37 21.88
N SER A 14 7.93 6.93 21.03
CA SER A 14 7.73 7.01 19.58
C SER A 14 6.91 5.81 19.10
N LEU A 15 5.86 6.06 18.31
CA LEU A 15 5.13 5.02 17.61
C LEU A 15 5.99 4.44 16.48
N LYS A 16 5.97 3.13 16.30
CA LYS A 16 6.73 2.42 15.25
C LYS A 16 5.79 1.58 14.40
N GLY A 17 6.21 1.35 13.14
CA GLY A 17 5.49 0.48 12.21
C GLY A 17 4.00 0.86 12.08
N ALA A 18 3.13 -0.13 12.08
CA ALA A 18 1.70 0.02 11.92
C ALA A 18 1.02 0.85 13.02
N ASP A 19 1.58 0.91 14.23
CA ASP A 19 1.05 1.71 15.34
C ASP A 19 0.96 3.20 15.00
N ARG A 20 1.79 3.69 14.08
CA ARG A 20 1.74 5.08 13.59
C ARG A 20 0.40 5.44 12.93
N VAL A 21 -0.23 4.46 12.31
CA VAL A 21 -1.52 4.61 11.64
C VAL A 21 -2.65 4.06 12.51
N ARG A 22 -2.50 2.84 13.03
CA ARG A 22 -3.56 2.13 13.76
C ARG A 22 -4.06 2.87 14.99
N LYS A 23 -3.19 3.54 15.73
CA LYS A 23 -3.57 4.31 16.94
C LYS A 23 -4.24 5.64 16.63
N ARG A 24 -4.05 6.18 15.43
CA ARG A 24 -4.62 7.47 15.00
C ARG A 24 -4.90 7.49 13.49
N PRO A 25 -5.79 6.64 12.97
CA PRO A 25 -6.07 6.59 11.53
C PRO A 25 -6.59 7.91 10.99
N GLY A 26 -7.35 8.67 11.77
CA GLY A 26 -7.87 9.99 11.39
C GLY A 26 -6.79 11.03 11.04
N VAL A 27 -5.56 10.89 11.57
CA VAL A 27 -4.45 11.77 11.21
C VAL A 27 -4.00 11.56 9.76
N ILE A 28 -4.07 10.32 9.28
CA ILE A 28 -3.65 9.95 7.91
C ILE A 28 -4.83 10.06 6.93
N PHE A 29 -5.99 9.52 7.31
CA PHE A 29 -7.15 9.39 6.43
C PHE A 29 -8.23 10.47 6.66
N GLY A 30 -7.98 11.41 7.58
CA GLY A 30 -8.95 12.49 7.89
C GLY A 30 -10.14 12.05 8.74
N SER A 31 -10.34 10.73 8.93
CA SER A 31 -11.44 10.16 9.72
C SER A 31 -11.07 8.78 10.23
N ASP A 32 -11.62 8.42 11.39
CA ASP A 32 -11.48 7.07 12.00
C ASP A 32 -12.63 6.13 11.58
N GLY A 33 -13.57 6.60 10.75
CA GLY A 33 -14.77 5.89 10.31
C GLY A 33 -14.79 5.57 8.81
N LEU A 34 -15.99 5.49 8.25
CA LEU A 34 -16.21 5.14 6.84
C LEU A 34 -15.51 6.08 5.85
N GLU A 35 -15.48 7.37 6.15
CA GLU A 35 -14.80 8.37 5.30
C GLU A 35 -13.29 8.07 5.21
N GLY A 36 -12.67 7.61 6.30
CA GLY A 36 -11.28 7.15 6.28
C GLY A 36 -11.08 5.90 5.40
N CYS A 37 -12.05 4.99 5.41
CA CYS A 37 -12.02 3.83 4.51
C CYS A 37 -12.18 4.24 3.04
N GLU A 38 -13.02 5.22 2.74
CA GLU A 38 -13.17 5.77 1.39
C GLU A 38 -11.88 6.44 0.92
N HIS A 39 -11.20 7.17 1.82
CA HIS A 39 -9.89 7.75 1.54
C HIS A 39 -8.86 6.66 1.21
N ALA A 40 -8.83 5.56 1.96
CA ALA A 40 -7.94 4.43 1.67
C ALA A 40 -8.21 3.82 0.28
N VAL A 41 -9.48 3.71 -0.13
CA VAL A 41 -9.84 3.30 -1.51
C VAL A 41 -9.27 4.27 -2.53
N PHE A 42 -9.43 5.57 -2.28
CA PHE A 42 -8.91 6.61 -3.18
C PHE A 42 -7.39 6.52 -3.33
N GLU A 43 -6.66 6.30 -2.24
CA GLU A 43 -5.20 6.17 -2.27
C GLU A 43 -4.73 4.98 -3.14
N ILE A 44 -5.34 3.81 -2.98
CA ILE A 44 -5.00 2.64 -3.80
C ILE A 44 -5.42 2.85 -5.26
N LEU A 45 -6.62 3.38 -5.49
CA LEU A 45 -7.15 3.65 -6.83
C LEU A 45 -6.30 4.70 -7.58
N SER A 46 -5.80 5.72 -6.89
CA SER A 46 -4.96 6.75 -7.47
C SER A 46 -3.69 6.20 -8.10
N ASN A 47 -3.08 5.18 -7.48
CA ASN A 47 -1.90 4.51 -8.06
C ASN A 47 -2.24 3.81 -9.38
N ALA A 48 -3.40 3.14 -9.46
CA ALA A 48 -3.86 2.48 -10.68
C ALA A 48 -4.20 3.50 -11.78
N ILE A 49 -4.80 4.63 -11.41
CA ILE A 49 -5.11 5.73 -12.33
C ILE A 49 -3.82 6.36 -12.87
N ASP A 50 -2.82 6.57 -12.04
CA ASP A 50 -1.52 7.11 -12.46
C ASP A 50 -0.83 6.20 -13.49
N GLU A 51 -0.88 4.88 -13.32
CA GLU A 51 -0.38 3.92 -14.31
C GLU A 51 -1.14 4.06 -15.64
N ALA A 52 -2.48 4.14 -15.60
CA ALA A 52 -3.31 4.29 -16.79
C ALA A 52 -3.05 5.64 -17.52
N ARG A 53 -2.87 6.74 -16.75
CA ARG A 53 -2.51 8.06 -17.29
C ARG A 53 -1.13 8.07 -17.91
N GLY A 54 -0.20 7.29 -17.37
CA GLY A 54 1.12 7.06 -17.96
C GLY A 54 1.09 6.19 -19.22
N GLY A 55 -0.10 5.79 -19.70
CA GLY A 55 -0.28 4.96 -20.89
C GLY A 55 -0.15 3.45 -20.62
N HIS A 56 -0.09 3.04 -19.36
CA HIS A 56 0.05 1.65 -18.96
C HIS A 56 -1.27 1.07 -18.48
N GLY A 57 -1.86 0.20 -19.30
CA GLY A 57 -3.17 -0.38 -19.04
C GLY A 57 -4.35 0.51 -19.43
N LYS A 58 -5.54 -0.09 -19.55
CA LYS A 58 -6.76 0.59 -19.97
C LYS A 58 -7.97 0.26 -19.12
N LEU A 59 -7.84 -0.73 -18.22
CA LEU A 59 -8.91 -1.21 -17.39
C LEU A 59 -8.47 -1.20 -15.94
N ILE A 60 -9.28 -0.57 -15.10
CA ILE A 60 -9.19 -0.61 -13.65
C ILE A 60 -10.51 -1.14 -13.15
N THR A 61 -10.48 -2.16 -12.30
CA THR A 61 -11.66 -2.75 -11.71
C THR A 61 -11.61 -2.56 -10.20
N VAL A 62 -12.68 -2.00 -9.64
CA VAL A 62 -12.87 -1.90 -8.19
C VAL A 62 -14.00 -2.85 -7.79
N THR A 63 -13.70 -3.76 -6.88
CA THR A 63 -14.65 -4.77 -6.40
C THR A 63 -14.82 -4.64 -4.90
N ARG A 64 -16.07 -4.56 -4.44
CA ARG A 64 -16.43 -4.69 -3.03
C ARG A 64 -17.05 -6.06 -2.80
N PHE A 65 -16.48 -6.81 -1.86
CA PHE A 65 -16.95 -8.15 -1.51
C PHE A 65 -17.98 -8.13 -0.37
N ALA A 66 -18.72 -9.22 -0.21
CA ALA A 66 -19.73 -9.37 0.84
C ALA A 66 -19.12 -9.32 2.26
N ASP A 67 -17.87 -9.72 2.42
CA ASP A 67 -17.10 -9.63 3.67
C ASP A 67 -16.60 -8.20 3.98
N ARG A 68 -16.99 -7.22 3.16
CA ARG A 68 -16.59 -5.81 3.19
C ARG A 68 -15.14 -5.54 2.75
N SER A 69 -14.41 -6.55 2.32
CA SER A 69 -13.12 -6.31 1.69
C SER A 69 -13.29 -5.60 0.34
N ILE A 70 -12.28 -4.88 -0.05
CA ILE A 70 -12.24 -4.10 -1.28
C ILE A 70 -11.03 -4.57 -2.08
N GLN A 71 -11.17 -4.62 -3.40
CA GLN A 71 -10.11 -4.97 -4.31
C GLN A 71 -10.00 -3.94 -5.43
N VAL A 72 -8.80 -3.56 -5.74
CA VAL A 72 -8.46 -2.76 -6.94
C VAL A 72 -7.54 -3.60 -7.80
N ASP A 73 -7.95 -3.77 -9.05
CA ASP A 73 -7.18 -4.44 -10.10
C ASP A 73 -6.80 -3.43 -11.17
N ASP A 74 -5.55 -3.37 -11.57
CA ASP A 74 -5.09 -2.63 -12.74
C ASP A 74 -4.36 -3.52 -13.75
N GLN A 75 -4.18 -2.99 -14.94
CA GLN A 75 -3.39 -3.59 -16.02
C GLN A 75 -2.13 -2.76 -16.33
N GLY A 76 -1.59 -2.09 -15.32
CA GLY A 76 -0.37 -1.31 -15.41
C GLY A 76 0.88 -2.18 -15.59
N ARG A 77 2.03 -1.60 -15.31
CA ARG A 77 3.33 -2.30 -15.41
C ARG A 77 3.54 -3.35 -14.31
N GLY A 78 2.75 -3.32 -13.26
CA GLY A 78 2.94 -4.07 -12.03
C GLY A 78 3.85 -3.32 -11.04
N CYS A 79 3.40 -3.18 -9.81
CA CYS A 79 4.18 -2.56 -8.73
C CYS A 79 5.52 -3.30 -8.56
N PRO A 80 6.67 -2.61 -8.52
CA PRO A 80 7.93 -3.27 -8.22
C PRO A 80 7.90 -3.75 -6.77
N VAL A 81 8.17 -5.04 -6.57
CA VAL A 81 8.15 -5.69 -5.24
C VAL A 81 9.40 -6.52 -4.97
N ASP A 82 10.20 -6.79 -5.98
CA ASP A 82 11.41 -7.63 -5.89
C ASP A 82 12.59 -6.86 -5.26
N TRP A 83 13.72 -7.53 -5.16
CA TRP A 83 14.94 -7.01 -4.54
C TRP A 83 15.41 -5.71 -5.21
N ASN A 84 15.80 -4.76 -4.39
CA ASN A 84 16.36 -3.47 -4.80
C ASN A 84 17.83 -3.39 -4.36
N GLU A 85 18.74 -3.51 -5.32
CA GLU A 85 20.18 -3.48 -5.06
C GLU A 85 20.66 -2.15 -4.47
N LYS A 86 20.05 -1.02 -4.88
CA LYS A 86 20.41 0.31 -4.39
C LYS A 86 20.06 0.48 -2.91
N GLU A 87 18.90 -0.05 -2.51
CA GLU A 87 18.39 0.08 -1.14
C GLU A 87 18.81 -1.09 -0.24
N GLY A 88 19.34 -2.19 -0.82
CA GLY A 88 19.76 -3.38 -0.09
C GLY A 88 18.61 -4.12 0.60
N ARG A 89 17.40 -4.01 0.04
CA ARG A 89 16.16 -4.65 0.55
C ARG A 89 15.12 -4.80 -0.55
N TYR A 90 14.00 -5.45 -0.24
CA TYR A 90 12.92 -5.61 -1.19
C TYR A 90 12.10 -4.33 -1.38
N ASN A 91 11.69 -4.05 -2.61
CA ASN A 91 10.80 -2.92 -2.91
C ASN A 91 9.45 -3.02 -2.19
N TRP A 92 8.94 -4.23 -1.91
CA TRP A 92 7.68 -4.35 -1.18
C TRP A 92 7.77 -3.78 0.26
N GLU A 93 8.95 -3.86 0.89
CA GLU A 93 9.17 -3.25 2.21
C GLU A 93 9.05 -1.73 2.14
N LEU A 94 9.59 -1.14 1.06
CA LEU A 94 9.50 0.29 0.81
C LEU A 94 8.05 0.73 0.52
N VAL A 95 7.35 -0.01 -0.33
CA VAL A 95 6.02 0.38 -0.80
C VAL A 95 4.93 0.16 0.26
N PHE A 96 5.01 -0.95 1.01
CA PHE A 96 3.94 -1.38 1.92
C PHE A 96 4.26 -1.25 3.40
N CYS A 97 5.53 -1.09 3.78
CA CYS A 97 5.94 -1.06 5.18
C CYS A 97 6.67 0.22 5.59
N GLU A 98 6.88 1.16 4.69
CA GLU A 98 7.54 2.42 4.99
C GLU A 98 6.69 3.62 4.56
N LEU A 99 6.37 4.47 5.53
CA LEU A 99 5.67 5.72 5.26
C LEU A 99 6.67 6.70 4.60
N TYR A 100 6.22 7.41 3.58
CA TYR A 100 7.01 8.36 2.79
C TYR A 100 8.10 7.72 1.92
N ALA A 101 8.12 6.40 1.76
CA ALA A 101 8.94 5.75 0.75
C ALA A 101 8.24 5.75 -0.61
N GLY A 102 8.98 5.95 -1.66
CA GLY A 102 8.47 5.85 -3.02
C GLY A 102 9.29 6.68 -4.00
N GLY A 103 9.48 6.16 -5.22
CA GLY A 103 10.24 6.81 -6.29
C GLY A 103 9.66 8.14 -6.78
N LYS A 104 8.57 8.60 -6.16
CA LYS A 104 7.89 9.87 -6.48
C LYS A 104 8.53 11.08 -5.79
N TYR A 105 9.54 10.87 -4.95
CA TYR A 105 10.25 11.95 -4.23
C TYR A 105 11.60 12.33 -4.85
N ASP A 106 12.02 11.68 -5.94
CA ASP A 106 13.25 12.02 -6.66
C ASP A 106 12.94 13.23 -7.58
N ASN A 107 13.12 14.44 -7.03
CA ASN A 107 12.84 15.73 -7.68
C ASN A 107 13.74 16.03 -8.89
N GLU A 108 14.72 15.19 -9.20
CA GLU A 108 15.69 15.44 -10.28
C GLU A 108 15.23 14.96 -11.66
N ASN A 109 14.12 14.17 -11.76
CA ASN A 109 13.54 13.69 -13.03
C ASN A 109 12.04 13.99 -13.12
N SER A 110 11.65 15.23 -12.87
CA SER A 110 10.26 15.64 -12.58
C SER A 110 9.31 15.76 -13.77
N GLU A 111 9.68 15.42 -14.99
CA GLU A 111 8.79 15.60 -16.15
C GLU A 111 7.53 14.70 -16.15
N ASN A 112 7.50 13.62 -15.35
CA ASN A 112 6.36 12.70 -15.25
C ASN A 112 5.49 12.87 -13.99
N TYR A 113 5.80 13.80 -13.09
CA TYR A 113 5.18 13.90 -11.77
C TYR A 113 4.23 15.08 -11.54
N GLU A 114 4.20 16.06 -12.44
CA GLU A 114 3.32 17.23 -12.31
C GLU A 114 1.82 16.89 -12.26
N PHE A 115 1.43 15.65 -12.57
CA PHE A 115 0.05 15.20 -12.63
C PHE A 115 -0.25 13.92 -11.85
N SER A 116 0.63 13.47 -10.94
CA SER A 116 0.37 12.29 -10.13
C SER A 116 -0.71 12.55 -9.08
N LEU A 117 -1.73 11.70 -9.01
CA LEU A 117 -2.77 11.73 -7.97
C LEU A 117 -2.26 11.18 -6.64
N GLY A 118 -1.32 10.24 -6.68
CA GLY A 118 -0.70 9.63 -5.50
C GLY A 118 0.48 10.44 -4.99
N LEU A 119 0.26 11.66 -4.52
CA LEU A 119 1.32 12.64 -4.19
C LEU A 119 2.15 12.31 -2.95
N ASN A 120 1.64 11.50 -2.02
CA ASN A 120 2.20 11.48 -0.66
C ASN A 120 3.08 10.26 -0.34
N GLY A 121 3.15 9.23 -1.21
CA GLY A 121 3.93 8.01 -0.92
C GLY A 121 3.48 7.27 0.35
N LEU A 122 2.28 7.60 0.83
CA LEU A 122 1.70 7.09 2.07
C LEU A 122 0.67 6.01 1.83
N GLY A 123 -0.06 6.09 0.70
CA GLY A 123 -1.33 5.42 0.50
C GLY A 123 -1.29 3.92 0.66
N SER A 124 -0.37 3.23 -0.01
CA SER A 124 -0.29 1.77 0.06
C SER A 124 0.15 1.30 1.45
N CYS A 125 1.16 1.93 2.05
CA CYS A 125 1.65 1.62 3.37
C CYS A 125 0.60 1.93 4.46
N ALA A 126 -0.01 3.12 4.42
CA ALA A 126 -1.02 3.50 5.41
C ALA A 126 -2.27 2.61 5.32
N THR A 127 -2.74 2.28 4.11
CA THR A 127 -3.88 1.37 3.91
C THR A 127 -3.56 -0.03 4.43
N GLN A 128 -2.34 -0.53 4.15
CA GLN A 128 -1.88 -1.81 4.67
C GLN A 128 -1.86 -1.81 6.20
N TYR A 129 -1.32 -0.77 6.83
CA TYR A 129 -1.26 -0.64 8.29
C TYR A 129 -2.64 -0.54 8.94
N ALA A 130 -3.61 0.11 8.29
CA ALA A 130 -4.99 0.25 8.78
C ALA A 130 -5.88 -0.95 8.45
N SER A 131 -5.34 -1.99 7.84
CA SER A 131 -6.11 -3.15 7.41
C SER A 131 -6.00 -4.30 8.42
N ARG A 132 -7.06 -5.11 8.49
CA ARG A 132 -7.06 -6.40 9.16
C ARG A 132 -6.20 -7.39 8.39
N TYR A 133 -6.32 -7.39 7.06
CA TYR A 133 -5.41 -8.05 6.15
C TYR A 133 -5.29 -7.27 4.84
N MET A 134 -4.19 -7.51 4.12
CA MET A 134 -4.00 -7.06 2.74
C MET A 134 -3.29 -8.14 1.95
N ASP A 135 -3.91 -8.50 0.81
CA ASP A 135 -3.33 -9.37 -0.22
C ASP A 135 -2.86 -8.53 -1.39
N VAL A 136 -1.63 -8.73 -1.81
CA VAL A 136 -1.05 -8.07 -2.98
C VAL A 136 -0.61 -9.13 -3.97
N THR A 137 -1.09 -9.03 -5.20
CA THR A 137 -0.63 -9.84 -6.32
C THR A 137 -0.12 -8.93 -7.42
N VAL A 138 1.09 -9.18 -7.88
CA VAL A 138 1.72 -8.39 -8.94
C VAL A 138 2.12 -9.30 -10.07
N TRP A 139 1.80 -8.89 -11.30
CA TRP A 139 2.29 -9.53 -12.51
C TRP A 139 3.26 -8.58 -13.22
N ARG A 140 4.52 -9.01 -13.29
CA ARG A 140 5.61 -8.21 -13.84
C ARG A 140 6.72 -9.12 -14.38
N ASP A 141 7.30 -8.76 -15.50
CA ASP A 141 8.47 -9.45 -16.09
C ASP A 141 8.26 -10.96 -16.28
N GLY A 142 7.04 -11.37 -16.65
CA GLY A 142 6.67 -12.76 -16.83
C GLY A 142 6.48 -13.56 -15.54
N LYS A 143 6.58 -12.92 -14.40
CA LYS A 143 6.40 -13.52 -13.06
C LYS A 143 5.13 -13.04 -12.39
N GLU A 144 4.68 -13.84 -11.44
CA GLU A 144 3.63 -13.51 -10.49
C GLU A 144 4.23 -13.48 -9.09
N TYR A 145 4.00 -12.37 -8.39
CA TYR A 145 4.46 -12.12 -7.02
C TYR A 145 3.24 -12.04 -6.11
N ARG A 146 3.32 -12.66 -4.93
CA ARG A 146 2.26 -12.60 -3.91
C ARG A 146 2.81 -12.24 -2.56
N LEU A 147 2.09 -11.35 -1.87
CA LEU A 147 2.35 -10.94 -0.50
C LEU A 147 1.04 -10.98 0.28
N HIS A 148 1.12 -11.38 1.53
CA HIS A 148 0.02 -11.32 2.48
C HIS A 148 0.46 -10.58 3.74
N PHE A 149 -0.35 -9.62 4.16
CA PHE A 149 -0.13 -8.85 5.39
C PHE A 149 -1.31 -9.04 6.34
N GLU A 150 -1.02 -9.13 7.61
CA GLU A 150 -2.01 -9.14 8.69
C GLU A 150 -1.69 -8.06 9.71
N ARG A 151 -2.65 -7.16 9.96
CA ARG A 151 -2.56 -6.08 10.96
C ARG A 151 -1.27 -5.26 10.91
N GLY A 152 -0.78 -4.99 9.70
CA GLY A 152 0.41 -4.17 9.49
C GLY A 152 1.72 -4.93 9.40
N GLU A 153 1.71 -6.24 9.58
CA GLU A 153 2.90 -7.09 9.52
C GLU A 153 2.80 -8.07 8.35
N ILE A 154 3.95 -8.40 7.76
CA ILE A 154 3.96 -9.45 6.73
C ILE A 154 3.67 -10.81 7.36
N ALA A 155 2.69 -11.52 6.80
CA ALA A 155 2.38 -12.89 7.18
C ALA A 155 2.96 -13.84 6.13
N GLY A 156 4.10 -14.42 6.42
CA GLY A 156 4.84 -15.29 5.50
C GLY A 156 6.01 -14.59 4.82
N LYS A 157 6.16 -14.81 3.52
CA LYS A 157 7.25 -14.27 2.70
C LYS A 157 6.73 -13.90 1.31
N LEU A 158 7.52 -13.13 0.56
CA LEU A 158 7.27 -12.91 -0.86
C LEU A 158 7.28 -14.27 -1.60
N GLU A 159 6.17 -14.61 -2.21
CA GLU A 159 6.05 -15.77 -3.10
C GLU A 159 6.24 -15.33 -4.54
N VAL A 160 7.06 -16.07 -5.30
CA VAL A 160 7.36 -15.76 -6.70
C VAL A 160 7.16 -17.02 -7.53
N SER A 161 6.41 -16.89 -8.61
CA SER A 161 6.20 -17.96 -9.59
C SER A 161 6.27 -17.44 -11.01
N GLU A 162 6.63 -18.31 -11.96
CA GLU A 162 6.56 -17.97 -13.38
C GLU A 162 5.09 -17.97 -13.85
N GLN A 163 4.72 -16.97 -14.65
CA GLN A 163 3.42 -16.98 -15.29
C GLN A 163 3.36 -18.08 -16.35
N THR A 164 2.31 -18.88 -16.32
CA THR A 164 2.03 -19.90 -17.33
C THR A 164 1.33 -19.31 -18.55
N GLY A 165 1.47 -19.96 -19.72
CA GLY A 165 0.82 -19.56 -20.96
C GLY A 165 1.66 -18.63 -21.84
N ASN A 166 1.21 -18.45 -23.08
CA ASN A 166 1.93 -17.73 -24.13
C ASN A 166 1.83 -16.21 -24.02
N LYS A 167 0.78 -15.70 -23.36
CA LYS A 167 0.57 -14.26 -23.15
C LYS A 167 0.76 -13.94 -21.66
N LYS A 168 1.85 -13.27 -21.37
CA LYS A 168 2.12 -12.77 -20.03
C LYS A 168 1.27 -11.53 -19.73
N ARG A 169 0.66 -11.47 -18.54
CA ARG A 169 -0.06 -10.27 -18.08
C ARG A 169 0.88 -9.38 -17.27
N THR A 170 0.54 -8.11 -17.19
CA THR A 170 1.11 -7.16 -16.24
C THR A 170 -0.02 -6.50 -15.43
N GLY A 171 0.31 -5.96 -14.28
CA GLY A 171 -0.62 -5.23 -13.44
C GLY A 171 -0.46 -5.54 -11.96
N THR A 172 -1.29 -4.89 -11.17
CA THR A 172 -1.31 -5.04 -9.71
C THR A 172 -2.74 -5.28 -9.25
N THR A 173 -2.92 -6.24 -8.36
CA THR A 173 -4.16 -6.47 -7.62
C THR A 173 -3.88 -6.27 -6.15
N ILE A 174 -4.63 -5.39 -5.51
CA ILE A 174 -4.59 -5.19 -4.06
C ILE A 174 -5.99 -5.43 -3.51
N ARG A 175 -6.12 -6.40 -2.58
CA ARG A 175 -7.35 -6.66 -1.82
C ARG A 175 -7.07 -6.46 -0.35
N TRP A 176 -7.92 -5.71 0.33
CA TRP A 176 -7.78 -5.48 1.76
C TRP A 176 -9.12 -5.43 2.48
N LEU A 177 -9.10 -5.72 3.76
CA LEU A 177 -10.20 -5.54 4.66
C LEU A 177 -9.82 -4.46 5.69
N PRO A 178 -10.46 -3.28 5.67
CA PRO A 178 -10.24 -2.26 6.69
C PRO A 178 -10.47 -2.82 8.10
N ASP A 179 -9.62 -2.45 9.04
CA ASP A 179 -9.78 -2.81 10.45
C ASP A 179 -10.52 -1.66 11.14
N LEU A 180 -11.76 -1.90 11.54
CA LEU A 180 -12.65 -0.92 12.17
C LEU A 180 -12.75 -1.11 13.70
N ASP A 181 -11.92 -2.00 14.28
CA ASP A 181 -11.90 -2.30 15.72
C ASP A 181 -10.90 -1.41 16.47
#